data_ef45e333907c7ce12ef1d6fd9a58ff7e
#
_entry.id   ef45e333907c7ce12ef1d6fd9a58ff7e
#
_cell.length_a   1.000
_cell.length_b   1.000
_cell.length_c   1.000
_cell.angle_alpha   90.00
_cell.angle_beta   90.00
_cell.angle_gamma   90.00
#
_symmetry.space_group_name_H-M   'P 1'
#
loop_
_entity.id
_entity.type
_entity.pdbx_description
1 polymer ?
#
loop_
_entity_poly.entity_id
_entity_poly.type
_entity_poly.pdbx_seq_one_letter_code
_entity_poly.pdbx_strand_id
1 'polypeptide(L)'
;MQSERMKHLFEGSSDNEHAIALQFSLNDVQMHKLGFNEVWPFICFNLNLPLCERFQEDNILPLAITSGLHEPVDIDTFISPMVDELQRLSQDGVRCYDAYAEEYFNLKVHIVMCTGDTPAIVKLTSMKKVTARHPCRICKISGRYECHQSNINY
;
A
#
# COMPACT_ATOMS: atom_id res chain seq x y z
N MET A 1 -9.79 -18.51 0.40
CA MET A 1 -11.14 -17.90 0.27
C MET A 1 -10.94 -16.48 -0.20
N GLN A 2 -11.11 -16.20 -1.49
CA GLN A 2 -11.07 -14.84 -2.02
C GLN A 2 -12.29 -14.09 -1.47
N SER A 3 -12.09 -12.88 -0.95
CA SER A 3 -13.21 -12.08 -0.45
C SER A 3 -14.15 -11.75 -1.62
N GLU A 4 -15.46 -11.63 -1.35
CA GLU A 4 -16.46 -11.24 -2.38
C GLU A 4 -16.08 -9.94 -3.09
N ARG A 5 -15.41 -9.03 -2.38
CA ARG A 5 -14.90 -7.78 -2.93
C ARG A 5 -13.85 -7.98 -4.04
N MET A 6 -13.01 -9.03 -3.92
CA MET A 6 -12.06 -9.40 -4.97
C MET A 6 -12.78 -9.98 -6.20
N LYS A 7 -13.83 -10.76 -5.99
CA LYS A 7 -14.61 -11.31 -7.12
C LYS A 7 -15.21 -10.19 -7.99
N HIS A 8 -15.81 -9.16 -7.39
CA HIS A 8 -16.38 -8.03 -8.15
C HIS A 8 -15.37 -7.25 -9.00
N LEU A 9 -14.09 -7.21 -8.62
CA LEU A 9 -13.06 -6.57 -9.42
C LEU A 9 -12.71 -7.36 -10.69
N PHE A 10 -13.01 -8.66 -10.70
CA PHE A 10 -12.69 -9.57 -11.79
C PHE A 10 -13.93 -10.03 -12.59
N GLU A 11 -15.14 -9.85 -12.07
CA GLU A 11 -16.41 -10.32 -12.69
C GLU A 11 -16.97 -9.38 -13.77
N GLY A 12 -16.31 -8.29 -14.12
CA GLY A 12 -16.77 -7.31 -15.12
C GLY A 12 -15.89 -7.18 -16.36
N SER A 13 -14.85 -8.00 -16.45
CA SER A 13 -13.87 -7.90 -17.55
C SER A 13 -14.44 -8.53 -18.81
N SER A 14 -14.37 -7.80 -19.93
CA SER A 14 -14.57 -8.38 -21.27
C SER A 14 -13.52 -9.47 -21.51
N ASP A 15 -13.75 -10.37 -22.45
CA ASP A 15 -12.86 -11.50 -22.75
C ASP A 15 -11.39 -11.10 -23.01
N ASN A 16 -11.10 -9.82 -23.19
CA ASN A 16 -9.78 -9.25 -23.47
C ASN A 16 -9.25 -8.32 -22.38
N GLU A 17 -9.82 -8.33 -21.17
CA GLU A 17 -9.37 -7.56 -20.02
C GLU A 17 -8.82 -8.48 -18.93
N HIS A 18 -7.58 -8.20 -18.49
CA HIS A 18 -6.96 -8.87 -17.34
C HIS A 18 -6.78 -7.88 -16.19
N ALA A 19 -6.89 -8.35 -14.96
CA ALA A 19 -6.72 -7.52 -13.79
C ALA A 19 -5.72 -8.11 -12.81
N ILE A 20 -4.88 -7.25 -12.24
CA ILE A 20 -3.93 -7.58 -11.17
C ILE A 20 -4.37 -6.89 -9.88
N ALA A 21 -4.43 -7.67 -8.81
CA ALA A 21 -4.61 -7.18 -7.46
C ALA A 21 -3.25 -7.02 -6.78
N LEU A 22 -2.93 -5.81 -6.33
CA LEU A 22 -1.70 -5.51 -5.62
C LEU A 22 -1.97 -5.23 -4.14
N GLN A 23 -1.05 -5.70 -3.30
CA GLN A 23 -0.89 -5.26 -1.93
C GLN A 23 0.23 -4.23 -1.88
N PHE A 24 -0.08 -3.04 -1.40
CA PHE A 24 0.89 -1.99 -1.14
C PHE A 24 1.46 -2.13 0.27
N SER A 25 2.77 -2.01 0.42
CA SER A 25 3.45 -2.07 1.72
C SER A 25 4.38 -0.88 1.90
N LEU A 26 4.31 -0.29 3.08
CA LEU A 26 5.13 0.83 3.50
C LEU A 26 5.63 0.58 4.92
N ASN A 27 6.94 0.55 5.09
CA ASN A 27 7.60 0.49 6.41
C ASN A 27 8.83 1.38 6.40
N ASP A 28 9.23 1.86 7.58
CA ASP A 28 10.53 2.46 7.76
C ASP A 28 11.59 1.37 7.96
N VAL A 29 12.75 1.58 7.36
CA VAL A 29 13.91 0.69 7.50
C VAL A 29 15.12 1.52 7.94
N GLN A 30 15.65 1.20 9.11
CA GLN A 30 16.91 1.79 9.57
C GLN A 30 18.11 1.06 8.96
N MET A 31 18.87 1.75 8.12
CA MET A 31 20.01 1.17 7.39
C MET A 31 21.22 0.90 8.30
N HIS A 32 21.38 1.63 9.42
CA HIS A 32 22.50 1.47 10.36
C HIS A 32 22.06 1.60 11.81
N LYS A 33 22.64 0.76 12.68
CA LYS A 33 22.41 0.79 14.15
C LYS A 33 22.83 2.11 14.82
N LEU A 34 23.66 2.91 14.19
CA LEU A 34 24.19 4.17 14.69
C LEU A 34 23.92 5.36 13.76
N GLY A 35 23.15 5.17 12.69
CA GLY A 35 22.91 6.19 11.68
C GLY A 35 21.50 6.79 11.78
N PHE A 36 21.41 8.08 11.47
CA PHE A 36 20.16 8.83 11.42
C PHE A 36 19.45 8.72 10.06
N ASN A 37 19.85 7.75 9.20
CA ASN A 37 19.29 7.60 7.88
C ASN A 37 18.13 6.59 7.94
N GLU A 38 16.93 7.10 7.75
CA GLU A 38 15.72 6.30 7.54
C GLU A 38 15.48 6.11 6.05
N VAL A 39 15.12 4.90 5.68
CA VAL A 39 14.75 4.56 4.30
C VAL A 39 13.31 4.09 4.30
N TRP A 40 12.50 4.69 3.43
CA TRP A 40 11.09 4.37 3.27
C TRP A 40 10.88 3.72 1.92
N PRO A 41 10.92 2.39 1.83
CA PRO A 41 10.58 1.67 0.62
C PRO A 41 9.07 1.59 0.43
N PHE A 42 8.64 1.90 -0.77
CA PHE A 42 7.28 1.74 -1.25
C PHE A 42 7.26 0.54 -2.17
N ILE A 43 6.70 -0.56 -1.72
CA ILE A 43 6.73 -1.84 -2.45
C ILE A 43 5.32 -2.38 -2.65
N CYS A 44 5.15 -3.12 -3.76
CA CYS A 44 3.92 -3.86 -4.02
C CYS A 44 4.20 -5.35 -4.17
N PHE A 45 3.21 -6.15 -3.79
CA PHE A 45 3.16 -7.58 -3.99
C PHE A 45 1.98 -7.94 -4.86
N ASN A 46 2.20 -8.76 -5.88
CA ASN A 46 1.14 -9.26 -6.73
C ASN A 46 0.37 -10.37 -6.01
N LEU A 47 -0.89 -10.10 -5.65
CA LEU A 47 -1.75 -11.04 -4.95
C LEU A 47 -2.31 -12.15 -5.83
N ASN A 48 -2.19 -12.05 -7.16
CA ASN A 48 -2.58 -13.10 -8.08
C ASN A 48 -1.56 -14.25 -8.07
N LEU A 49 -0.31 -14.00 -7.63
CA LEU A 49 0.70 -15.06 -7.50
C LEU A 49 0.42 -15.98 -6.30
N PRO A 50 0.80 -17.26 -6.41
CA PRO A 50 0.79 -18.18 -5.27
C PRO A 50 1.64 -17.67 -4.11
N LEU A 51 1.29 -18.06 -2.87
CA LEU A 51 2.02 -17.61 -1.67
C LEU A 51 3.51 -17.96 -1.69
N CYS A 52 3.88 -19.10 -2.27
CA CYS A 52 5.27 -19.55 -2.36
C CYS A 52 6.12 -18.70 -3.33
N GLU A 53 5.50 -17.96 -4.23
CA GLU A 53 6.18 -17.13 -5.23
C GLU A 53 6.05 -15.64 -4.92
N ARG A 54 4.95 -15.23 -4.31
CA ARG A 54 4.57 -13.82 -4.09
C ARG A 54 5.65 -12.97 -3.43
N PHE A 55 6.42 -13.55 -2.52
CA PHE A 55 7.43 -12.85 -1.71
C PHE A 55 8.87 -13.14 -2.16
N GLN A 56 9.06 -13.81 -3.30
CA GLN A 56 10.40 -13.98 -3.87
C GLN A 56 10.91 -12.64 -4.41
N GLU A 57 12.22 -12.42 -4.35
CA GLU A 57 12.85 -11.16 -4.74
C GLU A 57 12.46 -10.69 -6.14
N ASP A 58 12.40 -11.61 -7.10
CA ASP A 58 12.03 -11.33 -8.49
C ASP A 58 10.58 -10.88 -8.69
N ASN A 59 9.71 -11.14 -7.70
CA ASN A 59 8.28 -10.84 -7.75
C ASN A 59 7.87 -9.64 -6.88
N ILE A 60 8.84 -9.03 -6.20
CA ILE A 60 8.63 -7.80 -5.44
C ILE A 60 8.70 -6.61 -6.40
N LEU A 61 7.70 -5.75 -6.38
CA LEU A 61 7.61 -4.56 -7.22
C LEU A 61 8.00 -3.33 -6.40
N PRO A 62 9.25 -2.86 -6.46
CA PRO A 62 9.64 -1.60 -5.84
C PRO A 62 9.07 -0.43 -6.66
N LEU A 63 8.22 0.39 -6.05
CA LEU A 63 7.63 1.55 -6.71
C LEU A 63 8.46 2.81 -6.49
N ALA A 64 8.93 3.02 -5.26
CA ALA A 64 9.78 4.13 -4.89
C ALA A 64 10.60 3.80 -3.66
N ILE A 65 11.71 4.48 -3.49
CA ILE A 65 12.52 4.45 -2.28
C ILE A 65 12.88 5.89 -1.92
N THR A 66 12.46 6.34 -0.75
CA THR A 66 12.90 7.63 -0.23
C THR A 66 13.91 7.42 0.89
N SER A 67 14.92 8.26 0.96
CA SER A 67 15.91 8.22 2.03
C SER A 67 16.14 9.63 2.58
N GLY A 68 16.36 9.74 3.89
CA GLY A 68 16.61 11.02 4.53
C GLY A 68 17.20 10.85 5.93
N LEU A 69 17.68 11.97 6.49
CA LEU A 69 18.16 12.02 7.88
C LEU A 69 17.00 11.87 8.88
N HIS A 70 15.80 12.12 8.44
CA HIS A 70 14.58 12.10 9.23
C HIS A 70 13.43 11.57 8.39
N GLU A 71 12.41 11.12 9.09
CA GLU A 71 11.11 10.78 8.57
C GLU A 71 10.57 11.84 7.58
N PRO A 72 10.04 11.47 6.39
CA PRO A 72 9.44 12.44 5.48
C PRO A 72 8.33 13.25 6.15
N VAL A 73 8.45 14.57 6.09
CA VAL A 73 7.44 15.49 6.67
C VAL A 73 6.15 15.41 5.87
N ASP A 74 6.27 15.31 4.56
CA ASP A 74 5.15 15.20 3.62
C ASP A 74 5.36 13.97 2.72
N ILE A 75 4.69 12.88 3.08
CA ILE A 75 4.72 11.64 2.32
C ILE A 75 3.89 11.76 1.04
N ASP A 76 2.87 12.62 1.02
CA ASP A 76 1.94 12.77 -0.09
C ASP A 76 2.67 13.24 -1.36
N THR A 77 3.67 14.10 -1.22
CA THR A 77 4.52 14.54 -2.34
C THR A 77 5.24 13.36 -3.02
N PHE A 78 5.65 12.35 -2.26
CA PHE A 78 6.34 11.18 -2.80
C PHE A 78 5.40 10.15 -3.42
N ILE A 79 4.19 10.00 -2.85
CA ILE A 79 3.23 8.99 -3.33
C ILE A 79 2.30 9.53 -4.42
N SER A 80 2.12 10.84 -4.56
CA SER A 80 1.19 11.43 -5.53
C SER A 80 1.42 10.93 -6.97
N PRO A 81 2.63 10.94 -7.53
CA PRO A 81 2.85 10.46 -8.90
C PRO A 81 2.48 8.98 -9.07
N MET A 82 2.74 8.18 -8.02
CA MET A 82 2.38 6.76 -8.01
C MET A 82 0.87 6.56 -7.93
N VAL A 83 0.17 7.35 -7.12
CA VAL A 83 -1.29 7.31 -7.01
C VAL A 83 -1.94 7.68 -8.33
N ASP A 84 -1.45 8.73 -9.00
CA ASP A 84 -1.96 9.17 -10.30
C ASP A 84 -1.79 8.07 -11.36
N GLU A 85 -0.64 7.39 -11.37
CA GLU A 85 -0.39 6.27 -12.28
C GLU A 85 -1.30 5.09 -11.98
N LEU A 86 -1.43 4.71 -10.71
CA LEU A 86 -2.32 3.61 -10.28
C LEU A 86 -3.79 3.90 -10.57
N GLN A 87 -4.23 5.16 -10.47
CA GLN A 87 -5.57 5.55 -10.87
C GLN A 87 -5.80 5.35 -12.37
N ARG A 88 -4.86 5.78 -13.22
CA ARG A 88 -4.94 5.53 -14.66
C ARG A 88 -4.95 4.04 -14.98
N LEU A 89 -4.06 3.26 -14.37
CA LEU A 89 -4.00 1.82 -14.56
C LEU A 89 -5.28 1.10 -14.10
N SER A 90 -5.96 1.62 -13.07
CA SER A 90 -7.21 1.01 -12.60
C SER A 90 -8.42 1.38 -13.46
N GLN A 91 -8.44 2.57 -14.06
CA GLN A 91 -9.54 3.07 -14.88
C GLN A 91 -9.40 2.66 -16.34
N ASP A 92 -8.29 3.04 -16.93
CA ASP A 92 -8.04 2.89 -18.37
C ASP A 92 -7.30 1.59 -18.68
N GLY A 93 -6.45 1.12 -17.74
CA GLY A 93 -5.56 0.01 -17.97
C GLY A 93 -4.36 0.38 -18.86
N VAL A 94 -3.60 -0.64 -19.21
CA VAL A 94 -2.48 -0.54 -20.16
C VAL A 94 -2.53 -1.69 -21.15
N ARG A 95 -2.31 -1.38 -22.41
CA ARG A 95 -2.27 -2.39 -23.48
C ARG A 95 -0.98 -3.19 -23.38
N CYS A 96 -1.10 -4.49 -23.12
CA CYS A 96 -0.02 -5.46 -23.02
C CYS A 96 -0.10 -6.47 -24.15
N TYR A 97 1.04 -7.07 -24.51
CA TYR A 97 1.12 -8.16 -25.46
C TYR A 97 1.40 -9.47 -24.72
N ASP A 98 0.52 -10.46 -24.91
CA ASP A 98 0.75 -11.82 -24.43
C ASP A 98 1.52 -12.60 -25.51
N ALA A 99 2.78 -12.89 -25.21
CA ALA A 99 3.64 -13.62 -26.15
C ALA A 99 3.28 -15.12 -26.30
N TYR A 100 2.52 -15.66 -25.36
CA TYR A 100 2.08 -17.05 -25.42
C TYR A 100 0.80 -17.20 -26.28
N ALA A 101 -0.17 -16.31 -26.06
CA ALA A 101 -1.41 -16.29 -26.83
C ALA A 101 -1.27 -15.52 -28.17
N GLU A 102 -0.15 -14.82 -28.38
CA GLU A 102 0.13 -13.96 -29.54
C GLU A 102 -0.93 -12.88 -29.76
N GLU A 103 -1.51 -12.37 -28.68
CA GLU A 103 -2.58 -11.35 -28.74
C GLU A 103 -2.34 -10.18 -27.80
N TYR A 104 -3.04 -9.06 -28.04
CA TYR A 104 -3.03 -7.91 -27.17
C TYR A 104 -4.22 -7.96 -26.21
N PHE A 105 -3.96 -7.61 -24.95
CA PHE A 105 -4.99 -7.47 -23.93
C PHE A 105 -4.83 -6.15 -23.18
N ASN A 106 -5.88 -5.73 -22.49
CA ASN A 106 -5.85 -4.57 -21.58
C ASN A 106 -5.65 -5.03 -20.15
N LEU A 107 -4.55 -4.59 -19.52
CA LEU A 107 -4.21 -4.93 -18.16
C LEU A 107 -4.63 -3.81 -17.20
N LYS A 108 -5.54 -4.11 -16.28
CA LYS A 108 -5.92 -3.21 -15.17
C LYS A 108 -5.21 -3.60 -13.89
N VAL A 109 -4.83 -2.59 -13.10
CA VAL A 109 -4.11 -2.79 -11.84
C VAL A 109 -4.86 -2.13 -10.70
N HIS A 110 -5.13 -2.88 -9.63
CA HIS A 110 -5.89 -2.40 -8.48
C HIS A 110 -5.10 -2.60 -7.19
N ILE A 111 -4.93 -1.55 -6.39
CA ILE A 111 -4.48 -1.67 -5.00
C ILE A 111 -5.68 -2.09 -4.15
N VAL A 112 -5.64 -3.31 -3.62
CA VAL A 112 -6.74 -3.88 -2.83
C VAL A 112 -6.46 -3.90 -1.33
N MET A 113 -5.19 -3.74 -0.96
CA MET A 113 -4.77 -3.74 0.44
C MET A 113 -3.54 -2.87 0.63
N CYS A 114 -3.52 -2.13 1.75
CA CYS A 114 -2.33 -1.42 2.23
C CYS A 114 -1.90 -2.03 3.56
N THR A 115 -0.60 -2.29 3.69
CA THR A 115 0.02 -2.83 4.90
C THR A 115 1.22 -1.97 5.31
N GLY A 116 1.53 -2.00 6.59
CA GLY A 116 2.63 -1.25 7.17
C GLY A 116 2.54 -1.30 8.68
N ASP A 117 3.56 -0.82 9.35
CA ASP A 117 3.48 -0.58 10.78
C ASP A 117 2.48 0.53 11.12
N THR A 118 2.17 0.71 12.39
CA THR A 118 1.16 1.71 12.80
C THR A 118 1.55 3.14 12.42
N PRO A 119 2.80 3.61 12.62
CA PRO A 119 3.24 4.93 12.16
C PRO A 119 3.09 5.13 10.64
N ALA A 120 3.55 4.18 9.82
CA ALA A 120 3.48 4.27 8.37
C ALA A 120 2.03 4.36 7.87
N ILE A 121 1.14 3.52 8.40
CA ILE A 121 -0.28 3.57 8.02
C ILE A 121 -0.97 4.86 8.48
N VAL A 122 -0.64 5.35 9.67
CA VAL A 122 -1.18 6.65 10.15
C VAL A 122 -0.83 7.78 9.20
N LYS A 123 0.40 7.79 8.69
CA LYS A 123 0.85 8.77 7.69
C LYS A 123 0.15 8.58 6.36
N LEU A 124 0.16 7.36 5.83
CA LEU A 124 -0.46 7.05 4.54
C LEU A 124 -1.96 7.41 4.49
N THR A 125 -2.65 7.28 5.62
CA THR A 125 -4.09 7.57 5.72
C THR A 125 -4.39 8.96 6.27
N SER A 126 -3.38 9.79 6.53
CA SER A 126 -3.52 11.11 7.16
C SER A 126 -4.33 11.09 8.46
N MET A 127 -4.24 9.97 9.20
CA MET A 127 -4.95 9.78 10.46
C MET A 127 -4.15 10.35 11.63
N LYS A 128 -4.83 10.53 12.75
CA LYS A 128 -4.17 10.96 14.00
C LYS A 128 -3.36 9.82 14.61
N LYS A 129 -2.28 10.18 15.31
CA LYS A 129 -1.41 9.23 16.03
C LYS A 129 -2.18 8.43 17.09
N VAL A 130 -1.62 7.30 17.50
CA VAL A 130 -2.19 6.40 18.53
C VAL A 130 -2.43 7.08 19.89
N THR A 131 -1.76 8.18 20.16
CA THR A 131 -1.94 9.01 21.38
C THR A 131 -3.07 10.04 21.27
N ALA A 132 -3.79 10.08 20.15
CA ALA A 132 -4.89 11.01 19.95
C ALA A 132 -6.17 10.54 20.65
N ARG A 133 -7.12 11.45 20.84
CA ARG A 133 -8.42 11.14 21.47
C ARG A 133 -9.21 10.06 20.71
N HIS A 134 -9.05 9.96 19.39
CA HIS A 134 -9.69 8.95 18.53
C HIS A 134 -8.61 8.29 17.65
N PRO A 135 -7.87 7.29 18.17
CA PRO A 135 -6.73 6.72 17.46
C PRO A 135 -7.08 5.52 16.59
N CYS A 136 -8.25 4.91 16.81
CA CYS A 136 -8.57 3.66 16.14
C CYS A 136 -8.95 3.89 14.66
N ARG A 137 -8.38 3.08 13.77
CA ARG A 137 -8.66 3.10 12.34
C ARG A 137 -9.96 2.38 11.95
N ILE A 138 -10.47 1.56 12.85
CA ILE A 138 -11.61 0.66 12.58
C ILE A 138 -12.88 1.18 13.25
N CYS A 139 -12.75 1.77 14.43
CA CYS A 139 -13.90 2.24 15.20
C CYS A 139 -13.68 3.66 15.74
N LYS A 140 -14.75 4.27 16.27
CA LYS A 140 -14.73 5.63 16.86
C LYS A 140 -14.48 5.61 18.36
N ILE A 141 -13.66 4.67 18.86
CA ILE A 141 -13.31 4.66 20.29
C ILE A 141 -12.71 6.01 20.68
N SER A 142 -13.15 6.54 21.82
CA SER A 142 -12.65 7.79 22.37
C SER A 142 -11.85 7.50 23.62
N GLY A 143 -10.61 7.95 23.62
CA GLY A 143 -9.75 7.90 24.80
C GLY A 143 -10.14 8.97 25.83
N ARG A 144 -9.94 8.68 27.10
CA ARG A 144 -10.14 9.60 28.21
C ARG A 144 -8.79 10.08 28.72
N TYR A 145 -8.60 11.39 28.79
CA TYR A 145 -7.39 11.97 29.35
C TYR A 145 -7.44 11.93 30.88
N GLU A 146 -6.46 11.33 31.53
CA GLU A 146 -6.30 11.31 32.98
C GLU A 146 -5.17 12.25 33.38
N CYS A 147 -5.50 13.32 34.08
CA CYS A 147 -4.57 14.40 34.48
C CYS A 147 -3.39 13.89 35.31
N HIS A 148 -3.55 12.80 36.07
CA HIS A 148 -2.51 12.29 36.96
C HIS A 148 -1.42 11.44 36.26
N GLN A 149 -1.67 10.94 35.08
CA GLN A 149 -0.73 10.06 34.34
C GLN A 149 -0.21 10.65 33.02
N SER A 150 -0.68 11.84 32.62
CA SER A 150 -0.35 12.48 31.35
C SER A 150 -0.56 11.56 30.13
N ASN A 151 -1.41 10.55 30.25
CA ASN A 151 -1.70 9.55 29.23
C ASN A 151 -3.19 9.53 28.89
N ILE A 152 -3.50 9.03 27.70
CA ILE A 152 -4.89 8.78 27.29
C ILE A 152 -5.16 7.29 27.45
N ASN A 153 -6.19 6.95 28.23
CA ASN A 153 -6.70 5.58 28.42
C ASN A 153 -7.91 5.35 27.51
N TYR A 154 -8.02 4.13 26.98
CA TYR A 154 -9.04 3.70 26.02
C TYR A 154 -9.93 2.61 26.61
#